data_77e0148704190bc14abad6944ee18637
#
_entry.id   77e0148704190bc14abad6944ee18637
#
_cell.length_a   1.000
_cell.length_b   1.000
_cell.length_c   1.000
_cell.angle_alpha   90.00
_cell.angle_beta   90.00
_cell.angle_gamma   90.00
#
_symmetry.space_group_name_H-M   'P 1'
#
loop_
_entity.id
_entity.type
_entity.pdbx_description
1 polymer ?
#
loop_
_entity_poly.entity_id
_entity_poly.type
_entity_poly.pdbx_seq_one_letter_code
_entity_poly.pdbx_strand_id
1 'polypeptide(L)'
;MKNENERINVTKSSMPEYEEFIEELKPVWDSRWLSNRGAASIKFEDMLKSYLNVDNLYLFANGHVALEVAINALNLKGEVITTPYTHVSTTHSIV
;
A
#
# COMPACT_ATOMS: atom_id res chain seq x y z
N MET A 1 10.02 38.54 -4.77
CA MET A 1 8.57 38.75 -4.93
C MET A 1 7.94 37.34 -5.08
N LYS A 2 7.16 36.88 -4.09
CA LYS A 2 6.40 35.64 -4.24
C LYS A 2 5.30 35.87 -5.26
N ASN A 3 5.18 34.96 -6.23
CA ASN A 3 4.12 34.98 -7.22
C ASN A 3 2.77 34.83 -6.50
N GLU A 4 1.91 35.81 -6.54
CA GLU A 4 0.59 35.83 -5.89
C GLU A 4 -0.40 34.77 -6.48
N ASN A 5 0.04 33.99 -7.46
CA ASN A 5 -0.78 32.98 -8.17
C ASN A 5 -0.38 31.53 -7.87
N GLU A 6 0.39 31.25 -6.83
CA GLU A 6 0.72 29.87 -6.48
C GLU A 6 -0.46 29.21 -5.76
N ARG A 7 -1.19 28.38 -6.49
CA ARG A 7 -2.35 27.65 -5.97
C ARG A 7 -1.92 26.73 -4.84
N ILE A 8 -2.41 26.99 -3.64
CA ILE A 8 -2.23 26.12 -2.48
C ILE A 8 -3.23 24.96 -2.59
N ASN A 9 -2.73 23.76 -2.81
CA ASN A 9 -3.56 22.56 -2.83
C ASN A 9 -3.77 22.04 -1.40
N VAL A 10 -4.97 21.56 -1.11
CA VAL A 10 -5.29 20.90 0.16
C VAL A 10 -4.50 19.60 0.31
N THR A 11 -4.34 18.88 -0.81
CA THR A 11 -3.53 17.67 -0.88
C THR A 11 -2.66 17.70 -2.13
N LYS A 12 -1.45 17.17 -2.02
CA LYS A 12 -0.54 16.97 -3.15
C LYS A 12 0.08 15.59 -3.01
N SER A 13 -0.10 14.74 -4.01
CA SER A 13 0.55 13.43 -4.03
C SER A 13 2.06 13.58 -4.06
N SER A 14 2.74 12.79 -3.23
CA SER A 14 4.20 12.63 -3.33
C SER A 14 4.49 11.69 -4.50
N MET A 15 5.27 12.18 -5.44
CA MET A 15 5.69 11.41 -6.60
C MET A 15 7.22 11.44 -6.66
N PRO A 16 7.87 10.34 -7.08
CA PRO A 16 9.29 10.36 -7.37
C PRO A 16 9.56 11.24 -8.60
N GLU A 17 10.82 11.54 -8.84
CA GLU A 17 11.23 12.16 -10.11
C GLU A 17 10.92 11.19 -11.26
N TYR A 18 10.50 11.75 -12.39
CA TYR A 18 10.01 10.96 -13.52
C TYR A 18 11.07 9.99 -14.06
N GLU A 19 12.31 10.46 -14.15
CA GLU A 19 13.46 9.69 -14.63
C GLU A 19 13.75 8.49 -13.71
N GLU A 20 13.73 8.68 -12.39
CA GLU A 20 13.90 7.60 -11.41
C GLU A 20 12.79 6.54 -11.55
N PHE A 21 11.56 7.00 -11.73
CA PHE A 21 10.41 6.10 -11.92
C PHE A 21 10.57 5.23 -13.19
N ILE A 22 11.02 5.82 -14.29
CA ILE A 22 11.22 5.10 -15.56
C ILE A 22 12.36 4.08 -15.45
N GLU A 23 13.45 4.43 -14.76
CA GLU A 23 14.56 3.50 -14.52
C GLU A 23 14.10 2.27 -13.71
N GLU A 24 13.34 2.48 -12.65
CA GLU A 24 12.79 1.37 -11.83
C GLU A 24 11.72 0.57 -12.58
N LEU A 25 10.98 1.17 -13.49
CA LEU A 25 9.97 0.50 -14.30
C LEU A 25 10.57 -0.38 -15.40
N LYS A 26 11.75 -0.02 -15.93
CA LYS A 26 12.36 -0.69 -17.09
C LYS A 26 12.53 -2.20 -16.91
N PRO A 27 13.05 -2.74 -15.79
CA PRO A 27 13.18 -4.20 -15.61
C PRO A 27 11.83 -4.93 -15.63
N VAL A 28 10.77 -4.27 -15.12
CA VAL A 28 9.41 -4.82 -15.13
C VAL A 28 8.88 -4.87 -16.56
N TRP A 29 9.11 -3.81 -17.33
CA TRP A 29 8.72 -3.73 -18.74
C TRP A 29 9.43 -4.78 -19.59
N ASP A 30 10.73 -4.95 -19.42
CA ASP A 30 11.55 -5.87 -20.17
C ASP A 30 11.19 -7.34 -19.86
N SER A 31 10.90 -7.65 -18.60
CA SER A 31 10.50 -9.00 -18.17
C SER A 31 9.10 -9.40 -18.62
N ARG A 32 8.21 -8.42 -18.85
CA ARG A 32 6.77 -8.60 -19.13
C ARG A 32 6.02 -9.38 -18.04
N TRP A 33 6.60 -9.52 -16.88
CA TRP A 33 5.96 -10.20 -15.75
C TRP A 33 5.23 -9.17 -14.87
N LEU A 34 3.91 -9.07 -15.06
CA LEU A 34 3.04 -8.08 -14.41
C LEU A 34 2.10 -8.70 -13.36
N SER A 35 2.23 -9.97 -13.06
CA SER A 35 1.34 -10.68 -12.13
C SER A 35 2.12 -11.47 -11.08
N ASN A 36 1.44 -11.78 -9.96
CA ASN A 36 1.86 -12.74 -8.93
C ASN A 36 3.33 -12.65 -8.50
N ARG A 37 3.64 -11.78 -7.55
CA ARG A 37 4.99 -11.65 -6.96
C ARG A 37 6.09 -11.41 -8.00
N GLY A 38 5.87 -10.45 -8.90
CA GLY A 38 6.90 -10.00 -9.83
C GLY A 38 8.11 -9.39 -9.08
N ALA A 39 9.24 -9.24 -9.79
CA ALA A 39 10.50 -8.76 -9.20
C ALA A 39 10.35 -7.45 -8.42
N ALA A 40 9.56 -6.49 -8.93
CA ALA A 40 9.32 -5.22 -8.24
C ALA A 40 8.58 -5.41 -6.90
N SER A 41 7.57 -6.31 -6.86
CA SER A 41 6.85 -6.61 -5.61
C SER A 41 7.74 -7.26 -4.56
N ILE A 42 8.63 -8.18 -4.97
CA ILE A 42 9.58 -8.83 -4.07
C ILE A 42 10.57 -7.80 -3.53
N LYS A 43 11.16 -6.98 -4.40
CA LYS A 43 12.07 -5.89 -4.00
C LYS A 43 11.40 -4.96 -2.98
N PHE A 44 10.16 -4.56 -3.23
CA PHE A 44 9.40 -3.68 -2.33
C PHE A 44 9.09 -4.35 -0.99
N GLU A 45 8.71 -5.62 -1.00
CA GLU A 45 8.48 -6.40 0.23
C GLU A 45 9.75 -6.46 1.10
N ASP A 46 10.91 -6.74 0.50
CA ASP A 46 12.18 -6.82 1.21
C ASP A 46 12.64 -5.45 1.75
N MET A 47 12.45 -4.38 0.98
CA MET A 47 12.72 -3.01 1.44
C MET A 47 11.83 -2.63 2.64
N LEU A 48 10.53 -2.96 2.59
CA LEU A 48 9.62 -2.70 3.69
C LEU A 48 9.93 -3.55 4.93
N LYS A 49 10.31 -4.82 4.80
CA LYS A 49 10.78 -5.64 5.91
C LYS A 49 11.95 -4.98 6.62
N SER A 50 12.93 -4.53 5.84
CA SER A 50 14.11 -3.83 6.39
C SER A 50 13.74 -2.51 7.05
N TYR A 51 12.89 -1.70 6.42
CA TYR A 51 12.46 -0.40 6.94
C TYR A 51 11.66 -0.52 8.24
N LEU A 52 10.75 -1.48 8.31
CA LEU A 52 9.89 -1.71 9.46
C LEU A 52 10.54 -2.61 10.54
N ASN A 53 11.72 -3.18 10.22
CA ASN A 53 12.43 -4.15 11.08
C ASN A 53 11.52 -5.33 11.49
N VAL A 54 10.88 -5.97 10.51
CA VAL A 54 10.02 -7.14 10.69
C VAL A 54 10.45 -8.29 9.79
N ASP A 55 10.34 -9.52 10.28
CA ASP A 55 10.70 -10.71 9.52
C ASP A 55 9.61 -11.12 8.51
N ASN A 56 8.35 -10.89 8.88
CA ASN A 56 7.20 -11.30 8.09
C ASN A 56 6.41 -10.08 7.62
N LEU A 57 6.20 -9.99 6.32
CA LEU A 57 5.42 -8.94 5.68
C LEU A 57 4.79 -9.48 4.40
N TYR A 58 3.56 -9.11 4.14
CA TYR A 58 2.83 -9.46 2.92
C TYR A 58 2.21 -8.21 2.31
N LEU A 59 2.32 -8.11 0.99
CA LEU A 59 1.70 -7.04 0.22
C LEU A 59 0.30 -7.46 -0.24
N PHE A 60 -0.64 -6.54 -0.17
CA PHE A 60 -2.01 -6.72 -0.63
C PHE A 60 -2.38 -5.62 -1.62
N ALA A 61 -3.37 -5.87 -2.46
CA ALA A 61 -3.85 -4.90 -3.44
C ALA A 61 -4.40 -3.61 -2.79
N ASN A 62 -4.94 -3.73 -1.57
CA ASN A 62 -5.45 -2.59 -0.79
C ASN A 62 -5.61 -2.97 0.68
N GLY A 63 -5.83 -1.94 1.53
CA GLY A 63 -5.97 -2.12 2.97
C GLY A 63 -7.23 -2.88 3.39
N HIS A 64 -8.31 -2.86 2.61
CA HIS A 64 -9.53 -3.62 2.91
C HIS A 64 -9.24 -5.12 2.88
N VAL A 65 -8.67 -5.62 1.80
CA VAL A 65 -8.30 -7.04 1.65
C VAL A 65 -7.27 -7.44 2.71
N ALA A 66 -6.29 -6.58 3.00
CA ALA A 66 -5.31 -6.84 4.05
C ALA A 66 -5.97 -7.03 5.42
N LEU A 67 -6.93 -6.17 5.77
CA LEU A 67 -7.66 -6.23 7.04
C LEU A 67 -8.55 -7.46 7.11
N GLU A 68 -9.29 -7.77 6.04
CA GLU A 68 -10.14 -8.95 5.94
C GLU A 68 -9.33 -10.24 6.13
N VAL A 69 -8.22 -10.39 5.42
CA VAL A 69 -7.34 -11.56 5.55
C VAL A 69 -6.76 -11.66 6.96
N ALA A 70 -6.34 -10.54 7.55
CA ALA A 70 -5.80 -10.53 8.92
C ALA A 70 -6.84 -10.97 9.95
N ILE A 71 -8.07 -10.46 9.88
CA ILE A 71 -9.16 -10.84 10.79
C ILE A 71 -9.51 -12.32 10.62
N ASN A 72 -9.62 -12.79 9.39
CA ASN A 72 -9.90 -14.19 9.11
C ASN A 72 -8.78 -15.14 9.61
N ALA A 73 -7.52 -14.74 9.43
CA ALA A 73 -6.37 -15.52 9.89
C ALA A 73 -6.33 -15.67 11.43
N LEU A 74 -6.81 -14.67 12.17
CA LEU A 74 -6.91 -14.70 13.63
C LEU A 74 -8.02 -15.64 14.14
N ASN A 75 -8.95 -16.06 13.27
CA ASN A 75 -10.08 -16.93 13.60
C ASN A 75 -10.82 -16.50 14.88
N LEU A 76 -11.07 -15.21 15.00
CA LEU A 76 -11.71 -14.60 16.18
C LEU A 76 -13.13 -15.14 16.37
N LYS A 77 -13.55 -15.23 17.63
CA LYS A 77 -14.91 -15.65 18.03
C LYS A 77 -15.49 -14.58 18.95
N GLY A 78 -16.79 -14.33 18.79
CA GLY A 78 -17.52 -13.37 19.60
C GLY A 78 -17.62 -11.99 18.93
N GLU A 79 -17.76 -10.95 19.73
CA GLU A 79 -17.98 -9.58 19.25
C GLU A 79 -16.67 -8.88 18.92
N VAL A 80 -16.69 -8.03 17.89
CA VAL A 80 -15.55 -7.19 17.51
C VAL A 80 -15.94 -5.72 17.70
N ILE A 81 -15.14 -5.01 18.48
CA ILE A 81 -15.33 -3.58 18.74
C ILE A 81 -14.52 -2.78 17.73
N THR A 82 -15.17 -1.83 17.07
CA THR A 82 -14.51 -0.91 16.12
C THR A 82 -15.06 0.51 16.28
N THR A 83 -14.42 1.48 15.61
CA THR A 83 -14.85 2.87 15.60
C THR A 83 -15.85 3.14 14.47
N PRO A 84 -16.90 3.96 14.70
CA PRO A 84 -17.79 4.40 13.63
C PRO A 84 -17.13 5.51 12.76
N TYR A 85 -16.03 6.12 13.20
CA TYR A 85 -15.32 7.17 12.49
C TYR A 85 -14.19 6.58 11.64
N THR A 86 -14.58 5.88 10.59
CA THR A 86 -13.66 5.24 9.63
C THR A 86 -14.35 5.02 8.29
N HIS A 87 -13.60 4.60 7.29
CA HIS A 87 -14.18 4.16 6.02
C HIS A 87 -15.00 2.89 6.24
N VAL A 88 -16.11 2.76 5.52
CA VAL A 88 -17.05 1.62 5.65
C VAL A 88 -16.40 0.24 5.45
N SER A 89 -15.30 0.18 4.69
CA SER A 89 -14.54 -1.05 4.45
C SER A 89 -14.04 -1.72 5.73
N THR A 90 -13.76 -0.95 6.80
CA THR A 90 -13.36 -1.51 8.10
C THR A 90 -14.46 -2.38 8.69
N THR A 91 -15.70 -1.92 8.66
CA THR A 91 -16.86 -2.70 9.12
C THR A 91 -17.10 -3.91 8.23
N HIS A 92 -16.99 -3.76 6.90
CA HIS A 92 -17.16 -4.88 5.96
C HIS A 92 -16.11 -5.98 6.14
N SER A 93 -14.91 -5.64 6.60
CA SER A 93 -13.87 -6.65 6.87
C SER A 93 -14.13 -7.48 8.13
N ILE A 94 -15.09 -7.05 8.98
CA ILE A 94 -15.44 -7.72 10.24
C ILE A 94 -16.66 -8.64 10.05
N VAL A 95 -17.56 -8.29 9.13
CA VAL A 95 -18.82 -9.01 8.88
C VAL A 95 -18.65 -10.14 7.87
#